data_d7d370fe8def7deeb889289754b369ce
#
_entry.id   d7d370fe8def7deeb889289754b369ce
#
_cell.length_a   1.000
_cell.length_b   1.000
_cell.length_c   1.000
_cell.angle_alpha   90.00
_cell.angle_beta   90.00
_cell.angle_gamma   90.00
#
_symmetry.space_group_name_H-M   'P 1'
#
loop_
_entity.id
_entity.type
_entity.pdbx_description
1 polymer ?
#
loop_
_entity_poly.entity_id
_entity_poly.type
_entity_poly.pdbx_seq_one_letter_code
_entity_poly.pdbx_strand_id
1 'polypeptide(L)'
;EKLGRRTDISLPIHSDVKPLIAALLPLLDRDRSDAFLKAKVKKHSKIMHSPIGAYTRNAEHMKPIHPEYAAHILNEVASKDAIFTADTGMCNVWTARYIDPLGTRRLIGSFLHGSMANALPHAIGAQVAFPNRQVISVSGDGGLSMLLGELVTARMYDLPIKVVVFNNSTLGMVKLEMLVNGLPDYGTDVHDVNYA
;
A
#
# COMPACT_ATOMS: atom_id res chain seq x y z
N GLU A 1 5.70 -28.30 6.97
CA GLU A 1 5.91 -29.40 6.01
C GLU A 1 6.63 -28.99 4.72
N LYS A 2 6.89 -27.70 4.51
CA LYS A 2 7.58 -27.18 3.31
C LYS A 2 8.90 -26.48 3.61
N LEU A 3 9.34 -26.55 4.86
CA LEU A 3 10.63 -25.98 5.28
C LEU A 3 11.78 -26.67 4.55
N GLY A 4 12.75 -25.92 4.06
CA GLY A 4 13.92 -26.43 3.36
C GLY A 4 13.71 -26.82 1.88
N ARG A 5 12.51 -26.69 1.31
CA ARG A 5 12.25 -27.10 -0.09
C ARG A 5 12.86 -26.19 -1.15
N ARG A 6 13.08 -24.92 -0.82
CA ARG A 6 13.53 -23.90 -1.79
C ARG A 6 14.81 -23.20 -1.39
N THR A 7 15.23 -23.36 -0.15
CA THR A 7 16.45 -22.76 0.40
C THR A 7 16.92 -23.56 1.59
N ASP A 8 18.22 -23.52 1.85
CA ASP A 8 18.80 -24.09 3.07
C ASP A 8 18.36 -23.28 4.27
N ILE A 9 17.93 -23.96 5.31
CA ILE A 9 17.44 -23.37 6.56
C ILE A 9 18.34 -23.83 7.69
N SER A 10 19.04 -22.90 8.34
CA SER A 10 19.94 -23.19 9.44
C SER A 10 19.20 -23.73 10.68
N LEU A 11 17.99 -23.23 10.92
CA LEU A 11 17.13 -23.66 12.03
C LEU A 11 15.67 -23.68 11.57
N PRO A 12 15.15 -24.84 11.14
CA PRO A 12 13.76 -24.97 10.76
C PRO A 12 12.85 -24.99 12.00
N ILE A 13 11.96 -24.04 12.12
CA ILE A 13 11.01 -23.98 13.22
C ILE A 13 9.58 -24.05 12.65
N HIS A 14 8.84 -25.05 13.07
CA HIS A 14 7.41 -25.21 12.80
C HIS A 14 6.61 -24.91 14.05
N SER A 15 6.11 -23.69 14.16
CA SER A 15 5.38 -23.22 15.33
C SER A 15 4.50 -22.03 14.97
N ASP A 16 3.46 -21.80 15.76
CA ASP A 16 2.76 -20.52 15.76
C ASP A 16 3.63 -19.45 16.43
N VAL A 17 3.36 -18.18 16.09
CA VAL A 17 4.15 -17.03 16.55
C VAL A 17 4.17 -16.92 18.09
N LYS A 18 3.02 -17.09 18.74
CA LYS A 18 2.90 -16.92 20.20
C LYS A 18 3.75 -17.92 21.00
N PRO A 19 3.66 -19.24 20.76
CA PRO A 19 4.53 -20.20 21.46
C PRO A 19 6.00 -20.03 21.08
N LEU A 20 6.33 -19.68 19.85
CA LEU A 20 7.70 -19.38 19.45
C LEU A 20 8.29 -18.22 20.26
N ILE A 21 7.58 -17.09 20.34
CA ILE A 21 8.03 -15.94 21.12
C ILE A 21 8.19 -16.31 22.61
N ALA A 22 7.23 -17.05 23.18
CA ALA A 22 7.30 -17.48 24.57
C ALA A 22 8.53 -18.36 24.87
N ALA A 23 8.91 -19.22 23.92
CA ALA A 23 10.09 -20.05 24.04
C ALA A 23 11.41 -19.29 23.83
N LEU A 24 11.39 -18.28 22.95
CA LEU A 24 12.57 -17.51 22.56
C LEU A 24 12.97 -16.46 23.60
N LEU A 25 11.98 -15.76 24.16
CA LEU A 25 12.22 -14.65 25.09
C LEU A 25 13.14 -14.98 26.28
N PRO A 26 13.02 -16.16 26.95
CA PRO A 26 13.92 -16.53 28.04
C PRO A 26 15.37 -16.80 27.61
N LEU A 27 15.58 -17.09 26.32
CA LEU A 27 16.88 -17.43 25.75
C LEU A 27 17.61 -16.20 25.20
N LEU A 28 16.95 -15.05 25.12
CA LEU A 28 17.56 -13.85 24.60
C LEU A 28 18.28 -13.09 25.72
N ASP A 29 19.52 -12.72 25.45
CA ASP A 29 20.23 -11.80 26.31
C ASP A 29 19.54 -10.41 26.30
N ARG A 30 19.61 -9.73 27.42
CA ARG A 30 19.10 -8.37 27.57
C ARG A 30 20.04 -7.32 26.97
N ASP A 31 20.92 -7.71 26.07
CA ASP A 31 21.73 -6.73 25.33
C ASP A 31 20.79 -5.82 24.54
N ARG A 32 20.85 -4.55 24.89
CA ARG A 32 20.01 -3.53 24.33
C ARG A 32 20.74 -2.65 23.32
N SER A 33 21.75 -3.19 22.67
CA SER A 33 22.42 -2.46 21.61
C SER A 33 21.43 -2.22 20.47
N ASP A 34 21.05 -0.97 20.28
CA ASP A 34 20.19 -0.53 19.17
C ASP A 34 21.00 -0.07 17.95
N ALA A 35 22.33 -0.28 17.97
CA ALA A 35 23.23 0.19 16.94
C ALA A 35 22.82 -0.29 15.53
N PHE A 36 22.42 -1.58 15.41
CA PHE A 36 21.93 -2.12 14.16
C PHE A 36 20.66 -1.42 13.69
N LEU A 37 19.68 -1.26 14.59
CA LEU A 37 18.43 -0.58 14.28
C LEU A 37 18.68 0.89 13.86
N LYS A 38 19.48 1.61 14.62
CA LYS A 38 19.87 3.01 14.30
C LYS A 38 20.54 3.13 12.94
N ALA A 39 21.45 2.21 12.61
CA ALA A 39 22.09 2.16 11.30
C ALA A 39 21.08 1.92 10.16
N LYS A 40 20.10 1.01 10.36
CA LYS A 40 19.05 0.73 9.37
C LYS A 40 18.09 1.89 9.21
N VAL A 41 17.66 2.51 10.31
CA VAL A 41 16.80 3.72 10.27
C VAL A 41 17.51 4.85 9.54
N LYS A 42 18.80 5.09 9.84
CA LYS A 42 19.59 6.11 9.12
C LYS A 42 19.70 5.81 7.63
N LYS A 43 19.92 4.54 7.25
CA LYS A 43 19.97 4.12 5.85
C LYS A 43 18.62 4.31 5.16
N HIS A 44 17.52 3.92 5.79
CA HIS A 44 16.17 4.12 5.28
C HIS A 44 15.88 5.62 5.07
N SER A 45 16.12 6.44 6.09
CA SER A 45 15.94 7.88 6.00
C SER A 45 16.75 8.48 4.85
N LYS A 46 18.03 8.06 4.68
CA LYS A 46 18.85 8.51 3.55
C LYS A 46 18.26 8.13 2.19
N ILE A 47 17.68 6.93 2.06
CA ILE A 47 17.04 6.48 0.82
C ILE A 47 15.78 7.30 0.56
N MET A 48 14.95 7.51 1.56
CA MET A 48 13.71 8.29 1.42
C MET A 48 13.95 9.76 1.09
N HIS A 49 15.08 10.34 1.55
CA HIS A 49 15.50 11.72 1.24
C HIS A 49 16.43 11.84 0.03
N SER A 50 16.74 10.74 -0.64
CA SER A 50 17.58 10.70 -1.86
C SER A 50 16.76 11.09 -3.12
N PRO A 51 17.26 10.84 -4.33
CA PRO A 51 16.57 11.14 -5.60
C PRO A 51 15.12 10.70 -5.67
N ILE A 52 14.74 9.63 -4.94
CA ILE A 52 13.36 9.18 -4.82
C ILE A 52 12.51 10.22 -4.07
N GLY A 53 13.07 10.88 -3.07
CA GLY A 53 12.44 12.04 -2.42
C GLY A 53 12.42 13.31 -3.27
N ALA A 54 13.16 13.32 -4.40
CA ALA A 54 13.14 14.47 -5.32
C ALA A 54 11.78 14.64 -5.99
N TYR A 55 11.04 13.55 -6.22
CA TYR A 55 9.71 13.59 -6.81
C TYR A 55 8.62 14.09 -5.86
N THR A 56 8.93 14.25 -4.58
CA THR A 56 8.03 14.86 -3.60
C THR A 56 8.36 16.32 -3.34
N ARG A 57 9.50 16.81 -3.85
CA ARG A 57 9.95 18.18 -3.71
C ARG A 57 9.80 18.94 -5.01
N ASN A 58 9.26 20.16 -4.93
CA ASN A 58 9.04 21.04 -6.09
C ASN A 58 8.19 20.37 -7.21
N ALA A 59 7.34 19.42 -6.82
CA ALA A 59 6.48 18.67 -7.75
C ALA A 59 5.05 19.24 -7.82
N GLU A 60 4.73 20.24 -7.01
CA GLU A 60 3.41 20.87 -6.93
C GLU A 60 2.94 21.50 -8.25
N HIS A 61 3.88 21.85 -9.12
CA HIS A 61 3.58 22.47 -10.42
C HIS A 61 3.62 21.49 -11.59
N MET A 62 3.97 20.22 -11.33
CA MET A 62 4.07 19.21 -12.39
C MET A 62 2.68 18.87 -12.96
N LYS A 63 2.61 18.79 -14.27
CA LYS A 63 1.42 18.34 -15.02
C LYS A 63 1.85 17.30 -16.05
N PRO A 64 1.32 16.07 -16.00
CA PRO A 64 0.42 15.53 -14.97
C PRO A 64 1.05 15.53 -13.57
N ILE A 65 0.20 15.42 -12.54
CA ILE A 65 0.65 15.33 -11.14
C ILE A 65 1.51 14.07 -10.96
N HIS A 66 2.66 14.22 -10.32
CA HIS A 66 3.50 13.07 -10.05
C HIS A 66 2.88 12.19 -8.95
N PRO A 67 2.71 10.88 -9.15
CA PRO A 67 1.97 10.02 -8.23
C PRO A 67 2.61 9.96 -6.83
N GLU A 68 3.94 10.01 -6.75
CA GLU A 68 4.66 10.04 -5.48
C GLU A 68 4.35 11.31 -4.68
N TYR A 69 4.23 12.45 -5.36
CA TYR A 69 3.84 13.70 -4.72
C TYR A 69 2.42 13.62 -4.17
N ALA A 70 1.47 13.11 -4.96
CA ALA A 70 0.09 12.94 -4.52
C ALA A 70 0.00 12.02 -3.28
N ALA A 71 0.73 10.90 -3.28
CA ALA A 71 0.76 10.00 -2.14
C ALA A 71 1.41 10.62 -0.89
N HIS A 72 2.46 11.41 -1.08
CA HIS A 72 3.10 12.15 0.02
C HIS A 72 2.14 13.16 0.65
N ILE A 73 1.48 13.99 -0.15
CA ILE A 73 0.48 14.95 0.35
C ILE A 73 -0.68 14.22 1.04
N LEU A 74 -1.14 13.12 0.48
CA LEU A 74 -2.18 12.29 1.10
C LEU A 74 -1.78 11.81 2.51
N ASN A 75 -0.51 11.42 2.69
CA ASN A 75 0.02 11.07 4.00
C ASN A 75 -0.03 12.22 5.00
N GLU A 76 0.29 13.43 4.54
CA GLU A 76 0.34 14.61 5.42
C GLU A 76 -1.04 15.11 5.83
N VAL A 77 -2.02 15.09 4.90
CA VAL A 77 -3.35 15.64 5.17
C VAL A 77 -4.29 14.65 5.85
N ALA A 78 -3.99 13.35 5.80
CA ALA A 78 -4.82 12.33 6.40
C ALA A 78 -4.76 12.33 7.94
N SER A 79 -5.88 12.02 8.58
CA SER A 79 -5.97 11.88 10.03
C SER A 79 -4.95 10.89 10.58
N LYS A 80 -4.49 11.13 11.83
CA LYS A 80 -3.51 10.25 12.51
C LYS A 80 -4.02 8.84 12.77
N ASP A 81 -5.32 8.65 12.74
CA ASP A 81 -6.00 7.37 12.90
C ASP A 81 -6.70 6.88 11.64
N ALA A 82 -6.44 7.49 10.48
CA ALA A 82 -7.04 7.11 9.23
C ALA A 82 -6.86 5.63 8.91
N ILE A 83 -7.85 5.05 8.24
CA ILE A 83 -7.78 3.72 7.66
C ILE A 83 -7.62 3.88 6.15
N PHE A 84 -6.50 3.43 5.63
CA PHE A 84 -6.25 3.36 4.19
C PHE A 84 -6.59 1.97 3.69
N THR A 85 -7.27 1.91 2.56
CA THR A 85 -7.43 0.68 1.80
C THR A 85 -6.76 0.85 0.45
N ALA A 86 -5.90 -0.08 0.08
CA ALA A 86 -5.12 0.01 -1.14
C ALA A 86 -5.50 -1.09 -2.13
N ASP A 87 -5.72 -0.69 -3.37
CA ASP A 87 -5.95 -1.61 -4.45
C ASP A 87 -4.64 -2.22 -4.97
N THR A 88 -4.72 -3.33 -5.66
CA THR A 88 -3.56 -3.94 -6.30
C THR A 88 -3.24 -3.21 -7.60
N GLY A 89 -1.99 -2.78 -7.73
CA GLY A 89 -1.50 -2.01 -8.87
C GLY A 89 -0.43 -1.01 -8.46
N MET A 90 -0.10 -0.07 -9.34
CA MET A 90 0.89 0.98 -9.03
C MET A 90 0.46 1.84 -7.83
N CYS A 91 -0.83 2.05 -7.61
CA CYS A 91 -1.36 2.75 -6.44
C CYS A 91 -0.93 2.12 -5.11
N ASN A 92 -0.82 0.77 -5.07
CA ASN A 92 -0.30 0.07 -3.89
C ASN A 92 1.17 0.40 -3.62
N VAL A 93 1.99 0.51 -4.66
CA VAL A 93 3.41 0.87 -4.53
C VAL A 93 3.55 2.25 -3.90
N TRP A 94 2.77 3.22 -4.36
CA TRP A 94 2.78 4.58 -3.82
C TRP A 94 2.26 4.61 -2.38
N THR A 95 1.18 3.89 -2.11
CA THR A 95 0.61 3.79 -0.76
C THR A 95 1.59 3.15 0.22
N ALA A 96 2.18 2.01 -0.14
CA ALA A 96 3.15 1.32 0.71
C ALA A 96 4.42 2.13 0.97
N ARG A 97 4.77 3.02 0.05
CA ARG A 97 5.99 3.81 0.14
C ARG A 97 5.81 5.10 0.94
N TYR A 98 4.69 5.77 0.80
CA TYR A 98 4.49 7.13 1.31
C TYR A 98 3.48 7.25 2.43
N ILE A 99 2.64 6.25 2.67
CA ILE A 99 1.72 6.28 3.80
C ILE A 99 2.37 5.67 5.03
N ASP A 100 2.60 6.47 6.03
CA ASP A 100 3.18 6.04 7.30
C ASP A 100 2.10 5.38 8.18
N PRO A 101 2.20 4.08 8.49
CA PRO A 101 1.26 3.38 9.36
C PRO A 101 1.58 3.65 10.84
N LEU A 102 1.73 4.92 11.20
CA LEU A 102 2.09 5.34 12.55
C LEU A 102 0.88 5.33 13.49
N GLY A 103 1.12 4.96 14.75
CA GLY A 103 0.09 5.00 15.79
C GLY A 103 -1.07 4.06 15.49
N THR A 104 -2.26 4.62 15.36
CA THR A 104 -3.50 3.88 15.12
C THR A 104 -3.88 3.79 13.65
N ARG A 105 -3.16 4.42 12.73
CA ARG A 105 -3.38 4.26 11.29
C ARG A 105 -3.33 2.80 10.89
N ARG A 106 -4.13 2.44 9.90
CA ARG A 106 -4.15 1.09 9.32
C ARG A 106 -4.04 1.19 7.81
N LEU A 107 -3.34 0.23 7.24
CA LEU A 107 -3.28 -0.01 5.80
C LEU A 107 -3.81 -1.42 5.54
N ILE A 108 -4.85 -1.51 4.74
CA ILE A 108 -5.55 -2.75 4.39
C ILE A 108 -5.48 -2.93 2.89
N GLY A 109 -5.26 -4.16 2.44
CA GLY A 109 -5.23 -4.49 1.02
C GLY A 109 -5.07 -5.99 0.80
N SER A 110 -5.15 -6.43 -0.44
CA SER A 110 -4.98 -7.82 -0.83
C SER A 110 -3.50 -8.19 -1.03
N PHE A 111 -2.68 -8.02 0.03
CA PHE A 111 -1.22 -8.17 -0.08
C PHE A 111 -0.72 -9.60 -0.28
N LEU A 112 -1.55 -10.61 -0.01
CA LEU A 112 -1.18 -12.02 -0.21
C LEU A 112 -1.67 -12.56 -1.56
N HIS A 113 -2.87 -12.16 -2.00
CA HIS A 113 -3.47 -12.66 -3.23
C HIS A 113 -3.30 -11.70 -4.41
N GLY A 114 -3.25 -10.40 -4.14
CA GLY A 114 -3.08 -9.40 -5.19
C GLY A 114 -4.36 -9.13 -6.00
N SER A 115 -5.53 -9.16 -5.35
CA SER A 115 -6.78 -8.84 -6.04
C SER A 115 -6.84 -7.36 -6.42
N MET A 116 -7.19 -7.08 -7.66
CA MET A 116 -7.67 -5.76 -8.07
C MET A 116 -9.09 -5.51 -7.54
N ALA A 117 -9.52 -4.26 -7.56
CA ALA A 117 -10.85 -3.81 -7.12
C ALA A 117 -11.17 -4.05 -5.63
N ASN A 118 -10.19 -4.34 -4.80
CA ASN A 118 -10.42 -4.64 -3.38
C ASN A 118 -10.52 -3.38 -2.49
N ALA A 119 -9.97 -2.24 -2.92
CA ALA A 119 -9.86 -1.07 -2.05
C ALA A 119 -11.22 -0.49 -1.65
N LEU A 120 -12.13 -0.30 -2.61
CA LEU A 120 -13.44 0.28 -2.32
C LEU A 120 -14.31 -0.63 -1.44
N PRO A 121 -14.47 -1.95 -1.71
CA PRO A 121 -15.17 -2.86 -0.80
C PRO A 121 -14.56 -2.92 0.60
N HIS A 122 -13.24 -2.95 0.72
CA HIS A 122 -12.58 -2.87 2.02
C HIS A 122 -12.87 -1.54 2.74
N ALA A 123 -12.92 -0.42 2.00
CA ALA A 123 -13.25 0.88 2.58
C ALA A 123 -14.69 0.93 3.09
N ILE A 124 -15.63 0.34 2.36
CA ILE A 124 -17.03 0.20 2.80
C ILE A 124 -17.08 -0.58 4.12
N GLY A 125 -16.46 -1.76 4.17
CA GLY A 125 -16.41 -2.56 5.38
C GLY A 125 -15.72 -1.84 6.54
N ALA A 126 -14.62 -1.14 6.28
CA ALA A 126 -13.90 -0.36 7.28
C ALA A 126 -14.73 0.81 7.81
N GLN A 127 -15.45 1.52 6.94
CA GLN A 127 -16.28 2.66 7.38
C GLN A 127 -17.48 2.21 8.19
N VAL A 128 -18.08 1.07 7.87
CA VAL A 128 -19.15 0.47 8.67
C VAL A 128 -18.64 0.04 10.05
N ALA A 129 -17.46 -0.59 10.10
CA ALA A 129 -16.86 -1.05 11.35
C ALA A 129 -16.33 0.10 12.23
N PHE A 130 -15.91 1.21 11.61
CA PHE A 130 -15.31 2.37 12.29
C PHE A 130 -15.93 3.68 11.81
N PRO A 131 -17.19 3.96 12.13
CA PRO A 131 -17.97 5.08 11.56
C PRO A 131 -17.36 6.47 11.87
N ASN A 132 -16.62 6.59 12.95
CA ASN A 132 -16.01 7.86 13.38
C ASN A 132 -14.57 8.06 12.90
N ARG A 133 -14.02 7.13 12.10
CA ARG A 133 -12.68 7.25 11.56
C ARG A 133 -12.71 7.68 10.11
N GLN A 134 -11.70 8.42 9.72
CA GLN A 134 -11.48 8.72 8.30
C GLN A 134 -11.08 7.45 7.55
N VAL A 135 -11.82 7.09 6.52
CA VAL A 135 -11.50 5.97 5.63
C VAL A 135 -11.17 6.52 4.24
N ILE A 136 -10.03 6.09 3.72
CA ILE A 136 -9.49 6.53 2.43
C ILE A 136 -9.23 5.30 1.56
N SER A 137 -9.99 5.17 0.47
CA SER A 137 -9.78 4.16 -0.56
C SER A 137 -8.80 4.68 -1.60
N VAL A 138 -7.71 3.96 -1.85
CA VAL A 138 -6.69 4.32 -2.84
C VAL A 138 -6.70 3.28 -3.94
N SER A 139 -7.14 3.67 -5.11
CA SER A 139 -7.32 2.79 -6.27
C SER A 139 -6.58 3.31 -7.49
N GLY A 140 -6.19 2.41 -8.39
CA GLY A 140 -5.93 2.77 -9.77
C GLY A 140 -7.24 2.85 -10.55
N ASP A 141 -7.21 3.51 -11.70
CA ASP A 141 -8.32 3.61 -12.65
C ASP A 141 -8.88 2.23 -13.03
N GLY A 142 -8.00 1.29 -13.41
CA GLY A 142 -8.40 -0.08 -13.76
C GLY A 142 -9.05 -0.84 -12.60
N GLY A 143 -8.52 -0.70 -11.39
CA GLY A 143 -9.08 -1.36 -10.21
C GLY A 143 -10.43 -0.81 -9.81
N LEU A 144 -10.58 0.52 -9.76
CA LEU A 144 -11.84 1.16 -9.42
C LEU A 144 -12.94 0.83 -10.43
N SER A 145 -12.62 0.82 -11.74
CA SER A 145 -13.63 0.55 -12.78
C SER A 145 -14.21 -0.84 -12.71
N MET A 146 -13.50 -1.84 -12.19
CA MET A 146 -14.00 -3.21 -12.06
C MET A 146 -15.18 -3.33 -11.07
N LEU A 147 -15.21 -2.51 -10.02
CA LEU A 147 -16.29 -2.49 -9.02
C LEU A 147 -16.83 -1.07 -8.78
N LEU A 148 -16.89 -0.26 -9.84
CA LEU A 148 -17.37 1.12 -9.77
C LEU A 148 -18.80 1.21 -9.19
N GLY A 149 -19.62 0.18 -9.40
CA GLY A 149 -20.97 0.08 -8.84
C GLY A 149 -21.03 0.14 -7.32
N GLU A 150 -19.96 -0.20 -6.61
CA GLU A 150 -19.89 -0.12 -5.15
C GLU A 150 -19.91 1.31 -4.60
N LEU A 151 -19.71 2.32 -5.45
CA LEU A 151 -19.98 3.70 -5.07
C LEU A 151 -21.48 3.93 -4.73
N VAL A 152 -22.37 3.19 -5.39
CA VAL A 152 -23.80 3.20 -5.07
C VAL A 152 -24.03 2.65 -3.66
N THR A 153 -23.36 1.56 -3.31
CA THR A 153 -23.42 0.99 -1.94
C THR A 153 -22.94 2.01 -0.92
N ALA A 154 -21.79 2.63 -1.14
CA ALA A 154 -21.28 3.67 -0.24
C ALA A 154 -22.26 4.83 -0.07
N ARG A 155 -22.91 5.24 -1.16
CA ARG A 155 -23.92 6.33 -1.14
C ARG A 155 -25.20 5.92 -0.45
N MET A 156 -25.71 4.69 -0.69
CA MET A 156 -26.95 4.18 -0.08
C MET A 156 -26.86 4.12 1.45
N TYR A 157 -25.66 3.87 1.98
CA TYR A 157 -25.41 3.80 3.43
C TYR A 157 -24.79 5.07 4.00
N ASP A 158 -24.76 6.16 3.24
CA ASP A 158 -24.18 7.46 3.62
C ASP A 158 -22.76 7.35 4.23
N LEU A 159 -21.93 6.48 3.66
CA LEU A 159 -20.57 6.24 4.12
C LEU A 159 -19.63 7.34 3.63
N PRO A 160 -19.00 8.15 4.52
CA PRO A 160 -18.17 9.31 4.12
C PRO A 160 -16.76 8.91 3.66
N ILE A 161 -16.64 7.86 2.85
CA ILE A 161 -15.37 7.36 2.34
C ILE A 161 -14.75 8.39 1.39
N LYS A 162 -13.43 8.58 1.48
CA LYS A 162 -12.67 9.36 0.50
C LYS A 162 -12.07 8.40 -0.51
N VAL A 163 -12.45 8.54 -1.76
CA VAL A 163 -11.92 7.73 -2.86
C VAL A 163 -10.86 8.53 -3.61
N VAL A 164 -9.64 8.05 -3.61
CA VAL A 164 -8.50 8.62 -4.32
C VAL A 164 -8.13 7.71 -5.47
N VAL A 165 -8.18 8.24 -6.69
CA VAL A 165 -7.93 7.47 -7.92
C VAL A 165 -6.64 7.96 -8.57
N PHE A 166 -5.70 7.04 -8.73
CA PHE A 166 -4.51 7.26 -9.56
C PHE A 166 -4.87 6.84 -10.99
N ASN A 167 -5.29 7.82 -11.78
CA ASN A 167 -5.65 7.62 -13.18
C ASN A 167 -4.43 7.87 -14.07
N ASN A 168 -3.91 6.80 -14.67
CA ASN A 168 -2.83 6.87 -15.65
C ASN A 168 -3.22 6.22 -17.00
N SER A 169 -4.49 5.90 -17.16
CA SER A 169 -5.06 5.29 -18.37
C SER A 169 -4.34 4.02 -18.83
N THR A 170 -3.78 3.27 -17.87
CA THR A 170 -3.10 2.01 -18.18
C THR A 170 -3.06 1.05 -17.00
N LEU A 171 -3.04 -0.24 -17.26
CA LEU A 171 -2.72 -1.28 -16.27
C LEU A 171 -1.22 -1.28 -15.99
N GLY A 172 -0.74 -0.21 -15.34
CA GLY A 172 0.67 0.13 -15.26
C GLY A 172 1.57 -0.94 -14.64
N MET A 173 1.08 -1.73 -13.69
CA MET A 173 1.86 -2.82 -13.09
C MET A 173 2.02 -3.98 -14.09
N VAL A 174 0.96 -4.36 -14.79
CA VAL A 174 0.99 -5.39 -15.84
C VAL A 174 1.93 -4.97 -16.98
N LYS A 175 1.83 -3.72 -17.44
CA LYS A 175 2.73 -3.14 -18.43
C LYS A 175 4.19 -3.21 -17.98
N LEU A 176 4.48 -2.84 -16.75
CA LEU A 176 5.82 -2.90 -16.18
C LEU A 176 6.35 -4.35 -16.16
N GLU A 177 5.53 -5.31 -15.75
CA GLU A 177 5.91 -6.73 -15.72
C GLU A 177 6.19 -7.28 -17.12
N MET A 178 5.37 -6.92 -18.11
CA MET A 178 5.64 -7.28 -19.52
C MET A 178 6.98 -6.73 -19.98
N LEU A 179 7.23 -5.44 -19.76
CA LEU A 179 8.47 -4.78 -20.19
C LEU A 179 9.72 -5.39 -19.51
N VAL A 180 9.66 -5.65 -18.21
CA VAL A 180 10.78 -6.24 -17.45
C VAL A 180 11.09 -7.66 -17.93
N ASN A 181 10.08 -8.40 -18.38
CA ASN A 181 10.26 -9.76 -18.94
C ASN A 181 10.54 -9.78 -20.44
N GLY A 182 10.75 -8.61 -21.07
CA GLY A 182 11.02 -8.52 -22.51
C GLY A 182 9.83 -8.87 -23.40
N LEU A 183 8.62 -8.84 -22.85
CA LEU A 183 7.38 -9.07 -23.58
C LEU A 183 6.91 -7.77 -24.25
N PRO A 184 6.29 -7.85 -25.45
CA PRO A 184 5.68 -6.68 -26.05
C PRO A 184 4.50 -6.20 -25.18
N ASP A 185 4.36 -4.88 -25.04
CA ASP A 185 3.22 -4.27 -24.37
C ASP A 185 1.96 -4.48 -25.24
N TYR A 186 0.96 -5.14 -24.66
CA TYR A 186 -0.29 -5.45 -25.36
C TYR A 186 -1.48 -5.45 -24.39
N GLY A 187 -2.52 -4.71 -24.76
CA GLY A 187 -3.80 -4.72 -24.05
C GLY A 187 -3.76 -4.07 -22.65
N THR A 188 -2.73 -3.26 -22.36
CA THR A 188 -2.57 -2.61 -21.06
C THR A 188 -3.10 -1.18 -21.04
N ASP A 189 -3.18 -0.52 -22.19
CA ASP A 189 -3.70 0.85 -22.28
C ASP A 189 -5.23 0.85 -22.31
N VAL A 190 -5.82 1.77 -21.56
CA VAL A 190 -7.28 1.99 -21.50
C VAL A 190 -7.59 3.43 -21.90
N HIS A 191 -8.84 3.67 -22.27
CA HIS A 191 -9.27 5.05 -22.54
C HIS A 191 -9.30 5.89 -21.27
N ASP A 192 -8.95 7.15 -21.40
CA ASP A 192 -9.06 8.11 -20.31
C ASP A 192 -10.53 8.31 -19.93
N VAL A 193 -10.82 8.17 -18.66
CA VAL A 193 -12.15 8.32 -18.08
C VAL A 193 -12.06 9.32 -16.93
N ASN A 194 -12.99 10.27 -16.91
CA ASN A 194 -13.16 11.15 -15.77
C ASN A 194 -13.91 10.41 -14.65
N TYR A 195 -13.22 10.14 -13.55
CA TYR A 195 -13.77 9.48 -12.35
C TYR A 195 -14.24 10.48 -11.27
N ALA A 196 -14.15 11.79 -11.51
CA ALA A 196 -14.56 12.85 -10.58
C ALA A 196 -15.96 13.38 -10.87
#